data_4a8d37942d033aed059e87a3a6472c52
#
_entry.id   4a8d37942d033aed059e87a3a6472c52
#
_cell.length_a   1.000
_cell.length_b   1.000
_cell.length_c   1.000
_cell.angle_alpha   90.00
_cell.angle_beta   90.00
_cell.angle_gamma   90.00
#
_symmetry.space_group_name_H-M   'P 1'
#
loop_
_entity.id
_entity.type
_entity.pdbx_description
1 polymer ?
#
loop_
_entity_poly.entity_id
_entity_poly.type
_entity_poly.pdbx_seq_one_letter_code
_entity_poly.pdbx_strand_id
1 'polypeptide(L)'
;YVHPSTKIWDEFEMGENCFILAENIIQPFVKIEDNVLIGSNNLISHNTVIEKNCFLTSNITLGGHITIGANSFVGLSATINQRVKIGKECIIGAGTLITKDVNDKEVYAENSSKKLPQSSSEIGDMI
;
A
#
# COMPACT_ATOMS: atom_id res chain seq x y z
N TYR A 1 -15.62 3.65 -9.69
CA TYR A 1 -15.41 5.08 -9.48
C TYR A 1 -13.93 5.40 -9.28
N VAL A 2 -13.44 6.39 -9.98
CA VAL A 2 -12.08 6.93 -9.79
C VAL A 2 -12.22 8.44 -9.58
N HIS A 3 -11.70 8.93 -8.46
CA HIS A 3 -11.74 10.37 -8.19
C HIS A 3 -10.90 11.13 -9.23
N PRO A 4 -11.39 12.26 -9.75
CA PRO A 4 -10.71 12.99 -10.84
C PRO A 4 -9.29 13.45 -10.54
N SER A 5 -8.92 13.62 -9.28
CA SER A 5 -7.56 14.02 -8.90
C SER A 5 -6.54 12.89 -8.97
N THR A 6 -6.99 11.64 -9.06
CA THR A 6 -6.09 10.50 -9.18
C THR A 6 -5.46 10.47 -10.57
N LYS A 7 -4.14 10.38 -10.61
CA LYS A 7 -3.38 10.35 -11.86
C LYS A 7 -3.14 8.90 -12.28
N ILE A 8 -3.62 8.55 -13.46
CA ILE A 8 -3.49 7.22 -14.03
C ILE A 8 -2.71 7.34 -15.33
N TRP A 9 -1.67 6.53 -15.48
CA TRP A 9 -0.98 6.37 -16.76
C TRP A 9 -1.75 5.43 -17.68
N ASP A 10 -1.32 5.38 -18.93
CA ASP A 10 -1.88 4.45 -19.90
C ASP A 10 -1.66 3.00 -19.49
N GLU A 11 -2.37 2.09 -20.15
CA GLU A 11 -2.22 0.65 -19.94
C GLU A 11 -2.54 0.19 -18.51
N PHE A 12 -3.63 0.71 -18.01
CA PHE A 12 -4.19 0.39 -16.71
C PHE A 12 -5.43 -0.47 -16.89
N GLU A 13 -5.56 -1.52 -16.09
CA GLU A 13 -6.75 -2.37 -16.07
C GLU A 13 -7.43 -2.30 -14.71
N MET A 14 -8.74 -2.18 -14.73
CA MET A 14 -9.54 -2.15 -13.50
C MET A 14 -10.81 -2.98 -13.68
N GLY A 15 -11.10 -3.81 -12.70
CA GLY A 15 -12.31 -4.61 -12.65
C GLY A 15 -13.55 -3.79 -12.27
N GLU A 16 -14.59 -4.50 -11.88
CA GLU A 16 -15.88 -3.91 -11.52
C GLU A 16 -15.97 -3.58 -10.03
N ASN A 17 -16.84 -2.63 -9.72
CA ASN A 17 -17.14 -2.24 -8.35
C ASN A 17 -15.91 -1.81 -7.55
N CYS A 18 -15.04 -1.05 -8.17
CA CYS A 18 -13.85 -0.49 -7.52
C CYS A 18 -14.07 0.97 -7.16
N PHE A 19 -13.48 1.38 -6.04
CA PHE A 19 -13.46 2.77 -5.61
C PHE A 19 -12.02 3.21 -5.38
N ILE A 20 -11.58 4.17 -6.17
CA ILE A 20 -10.25 4.76 -6.06
C ILE A 20 -10.44 6.22 -5.70
N LEU A 21 -10.05 6.60 -4.48
CA LEU A 21 -10.28 7.94 -3.97
C LEU A 21 -9.24 8.94 -4.48
N ALA A 22 -9.06 10.06 -3.78
CA ALA A 22 -8.35 11.21 -4.30
C ALA A 22 -6.82 11.08 -4.23
N GLU A 23 -6.14 11.78 -5.13
CA GLU A 23 -4.70 12.04 -5.06
C GLU A 23 -3.83 10.77 -5.11
N ASN A 24 -4.29 9.72 -5.74
CA ASN A 24 -3.46 8.54 -5.99
C ASN A 24 -2.62 8.73 -7.25
N ILE A 25 -1.50 8.02 -7.32
CA ILE A 25 -0.68 7.91 -8.52
C ILE A 25 -0.61 6.44 -8.89
N ILE A 26 -1.11 6.09 -10.07
CA ILE A 26 -1.14 4.72 -10.58
C ILE A 26 -0.30 4.66 -11.85
N GLN A 27 0.80 3.95 -11.78
CA GLN A 27 1.77 3.86 -12.85
C GLN A 27 1.37 2.83 -13.93
N PRO A 28 2.08 2.76 -15.06
CA PRO A 28 1.72 1.86 -16.16
C PRO A 28 1.67 0.37 -15.77
N PHE A 29 0.81 -0.35 -16.46
CA PHE A 29 0.67 -1.81 -16.33
C PHE A 29 0.21 -2.28 -14.96
N VAL A 30 -0.51 -1.42 -14.23
CA VAL A 30 -1.16 -1.81 -12.99
C VAL A 30 -2.48 -2.49 -13.32
N LYS A 31 -2.77 -3.59 -12.63
CA LYS A 31 -4.04 -4.30 -12.74
C LYS A 31 -4.72 -4.34 -11.38
N ILE A 32 -5.95 -3.87 -11.35
CA ILE A 32 -6.80 -3.89 -10.15
C ILE A 32 -8.01 -4.77 -10.46
N GLU A 33 -8.21 -5.81 -9.66
CA GLU A 33 -9.33 -6.71 -9.84
C GLU A 33 -10.61 -6.17 -9.20
N ASP A 34 -11.67 -6.99 -9.15
CA ASP A 34 -12.99 -6.55 -8.70
C ASP A 34 -13.06 -6.22 -7.20
N ASN A 35 -13.96 -5.34 -6.85
CA ASN A 35 -14.30 -4.98 -5.47
C ASN A 35 -13.11 -4.46 -4.65
N VAL A 36 -12.22 -3.73 -5.26
CA VAL A 36 -11.06 -3.14 -4.58
C VAL A 36 -11.38 -1.72 -4.16
N LEU A 37 -11.06 -1.41 -2.91
CA LEU A 37 -11.14 -0.04 -2.38
C LEU A 37 -9.73 0.48 -2.14
N ILE A 38 -9.43 1.61 -2.75
CA ILE A 38 -8.16 2.32 -2.58
C ILE A 38 -8.46 3.71 -2.04
N GLY A 39 -7.92 4.02 -0.86
CA GLY A 39 -8.06 5.33 -0.25
C GLY A 39 -7.29 6.40 -1.00
N SER A 40 -6.76 7.37 -0.27
CA SER A 40 -6.16 8.54 -0.89
C SER A 40 -4.65 8.58 -0.73
N ASN A 41 -4.00 9.29 -1.66
CA ASN A 41 -2.57 9.59 -1.57
C ASN A 41 -1.68 8.35 -1.55
N ASN A 42 -2.02 7.37 -2.36
CA ASN A 42 -1.20 6.16 -2.51
C ASN A 42 -0.35 6.24 -3.78
N LEU A 43 0.85 5.68 -3.72
CA LEU A 43 1.67 5.44 -4.88
C LEU A 43 1.61 3.94 -5.23
N ILE A 44 1.00 3.63 -6.35
CA ILE A 44 0.92 2.28 -6.87
C ILE A 44 1.83 2.20 -8.09
N SER A 45 2.99 1.62 -7.89
CA SER A 45 4.02 1.60 -8.92
C SER A 45 3.74 0.55 -10.00
N HIS A 46 4.49 0.66 -11.07
CA HIS A 46 4.27 -0.10 -12.30
C HIS A 46 4.23 -1.62 -12.08
N ASN A 47 3.48 -2.29 -12.95
CA ASN A 47 3.38 -3.77 -12.96
C ASN A 47 2.88 -4.38 -11.65
N THR A 48 2.12 -3.63 -10.87
CA THR A 48 1.51 -4.12 -9.64
C THR A 48 0.15 -4.71 -9.92
N VAL A 49 -0.16 -5.83 -9.27
CA VAL A 49 -1.47 -6.47 -9.33
C VAL A 49 -2.10 -6.41 -7.94
N ILE A 50 -3.29 -5.86 -7.88
CA ILE A 50 -4.10 -5.86 -6.65
C ILE A 50 -5.29 -6.77 -6.91
N GLU A 51 -5.30 -7.90 -6.24
CA GLU A 51 -6.34 -8.90 -6.45
C GLU A 51 -7.65 -8.50 -5.79
N LYS A 52 -8.71 -9.22 -6.09
CA LYS A 52 -10.09 -8.88 -5.70
C LYS A 52 -10.26 -8.70 -4.20
N ASN A 53 -11.22 -7.88 -3.84
CA ASN A 53 -11.66 -7.66 -2.46
C ASN A 53 -10.57 -7.11 -1.53
N CYS A 54 -9.57 -6.43 -2.06
CA CYS A 54 -8.54 -5.79 -1.24
C CYS A 54 -8.98 -4.40 -0.78
N PHE A 55 -8.48 -4.01 0.38
CA PHE A 55 -8.64 -2.65 0.88
C PHE A 55 -7.25 -2.06 1.16
N LEU A 56 -6.87 -1.07 0.37
CA LEU A 56 -5.68 -0.26 0.60
C LEU A 56 -6.14 1.09 1.17
N THR A 57 -5.64 1.43 2.36
CA THR A 57 -6.08 2.65 3.03
C THR A 57 -5.48 3.91 2.39
N SER A 58 -4.55 4.58 3.02
CA SER A 58 -4.02 5.83 2.48
C SER A 58 -2.53 5.99 2.78
N ASN A 59 -1.87 6.80 1.97
CA ASN A 59 -0.46 7.12 2.10
C ASN A 59 0.43 5.87 2.04
N ILE A 60 0.02 4.89 1.26
CA ILE A 60 0.76 3.65 1.05
C ILE A 60 1.73 3.83 -0.11
N THR A 61 2.92 3.28 0.02
CA THR A 61 3.90 3.24 -1.06
C THR A 61 4.13 1.79 -1.47
N LEU A 62 3.75 1.48 -2.70
CA LEU A 62 4.06 0.18 -3.31
C LEU A 62 5.19 0.37 -4.31
N GLY A 63 6.27 -0.35 -4.13
CA GLY A 63 7.31 -0.46 -5.16
C GLY A 63 6.79 -1.22 -6.39
N GLY A 64 7.56 -1.26 -7.46
CA GLY A 64 7.13 -1.94 -8.68
C GLY A 64 7.03 -3.46 -8.55
N HIS A 65 6.25 -4.08 -9.44
CA HIS A 65 6.11 -5.54 -9.53
C HIS A 65 5.62 -6.21 -8.24
N ILE A 66 4.65 -5.60 -7.58
CA ILE A 66 4.05 -6.15 -6.36
C ILE A 66 2.77 -6.90 -6.73
N THR A 67 2.47 -7.94 -5.97
CA THR A 67 1.15 -8.57 -5.97
C THR A 67 0.57 -8.48 -4.58
N ILE A 68 -0.65 -7.94 -4.47
CA ILE A 68 -1.43 -7.97 -3.23
C ILE A 68 -2.50 -9.04 -3.42
N GLY A 69 -2.40 -10.12 -2.65
CA GLY A 69 -3.33 -11.25 -2.75
C GLY A 69 -4.74 -10.90 -2.30
N ALA A 70 -5.71 -11.64 -2.84
CA ALA A 70 -7.13 -11.37 -2.61
C ALA A 70 -7.50 -11.29 -1.13
N ASN A 71 -8.46 -10.44 -0.82
CA ASN A 71 -9.03 -10.26 0.53
C ASN A 71 -8.00 -9.74 1.55
N SER A 72 -6.99 -9.03 1.11
CA SER A 72 -5.96 -8.48 1.99
C SER A 72 -6.24 -7.01 2.31
N PHE A 73 -5.72 -6.58 3.45
CA PHE A 73 -5.83 -5.22 3.95
C PHE A 73 -4.46 -4.61 4.12
N VAL A 74 -4.28 -3.39 3.66
CA VAL A 74 -3.04 -2.63 3.83
C VAL A 74 -3.33 -1.33 4.57
N GLY A 75 -2.72 -1.19 5.73
CA GLY A 75 -2.95 -0.07 6.65
C GLY A 75 -2.24 1.21 6.24
N LEU A 76 -2.58 2.29 6.92
CA LEU A 76 -2.08 3.64 6.65
C LEU A 76 -0.56 3.70 6.66
N SER A 77 0.00 4.36 5.68
CA SER A 77 1.44 4.63 5.60
C SER A 77 2.33 3.39 5.54
N ALA A 78 1.79 2.25 5.15
CA ALA A 78 2.59 1.06 4.90
C ALA A 78 3.48 1.25 3.67
N THR A 79 4.66 0.65 3.71
CA THR A 79 5.59 0.64 2.59
C THR A 79 5.90 -0.80 2.22
N ILE A 80 5.69 -1.16 0.96
CA ILE A 80 5.95 -2.50 0.46
C ILE A 80 7.04 -2.40 -0.60
N ASN A 81 8.15 -3.07 -0.36
CA ASN A 81 9.32 -3.01 -1.22
C ASN A 81 9.03 -3.67 -2.57
N GLN A 82 9.78 -3.26 -3.60
CA GLN A 82 9.61 -3.79 -4.95
C GLN A 82 9.71 -5.33 -4.99
N ARG A 83 8.95 -5.93 -5.90
CA ARG A 83 8.94 -7.38 -6.18
C ARG A 83 8.46 -8.26 -5.01
N VAL A 84 7.87 -7.66 -4.00
CA VAL A 84 7.27 -8.42 -2.89
C VAL A 84 5.91 -8.97 -3.30
N LYS A 85 5.63 -10.18 -2.88
CA LYS A 85 4.32 -10.81 -3.03
C LYS A 85 3.66 -10.93 -1.67
N ILE A 86 2.52 -10.28 -1.53
CA ILE A 86 1.65 -10.42 -0.36
C ILE A 86 0.62 -11.48 -0.69
N GLY A 87 0.50 -12.47 0.17
CA GLY A 87 -0.45 -13.56 0.01
C GLY A 87 -1.90 -13.12 0.18
N LYS A 88 -2.81 -14.08 0.18
CA LYS A 88 -4.25 -13.86 0.36
C LYS A 88 -4.61 -13.70 1.82
N GLU A 89 -5.65 -12.94 2.10
CA GLU A 89 -6.20 -12.76 3.45
C GLU A 89 -5.16 -12.25 4.45
N CYS A 90 -4.21 -11.43 3.98
CA CYS A 90 -3.17 -10.84 4.83
C CYS A 90 -3.63 -9.51 5.41
N ILE A 91 -3.05 -9.16 6.55
CA ILE A 91 -3.21 -7.83 7.16
C ILE A 91 -1.83 -7.21 7.31
N ILE A 92 -1.63 -6.08 6.64
CA ILE A 92 -0.43 -5.27 6.79
C ILE A 92 -0.84 -4.04 7.61
N GLY A 93 -0.36 -3.95 8.84
CA GLY A 93 -0.71 -2.87 9.74
C GLY A 93 -0.15 -1.52 9.33
N ALA A 94 -0.65 -0.46 9.94
CA ALA A 94 -0.21 0.90 9.65
C ALA A 94 1.28 1.07 9.94
N GLY A 95 1.97 1.81 9.06
CA GLY A 95 3.38 2.14 9.23
C GLY A 95 4.35 0.97 9.02
N THR A 96 3.86 -0.17 8.60
CA THR A 96 4.69 -1.37 8.45
C THR A 96 5.53 -1.31 7.18
N LEU A 97 6.81 -1.68 7.30
CA LEU A 97 7.72 -1.85 6.17
C LEU A 97 7.84 -3.34 5.84
N ILE A 98 7.42 -3.72 4.63
CA ILE A 98 7.50 -5.09 4.15
C ILE A 98 8.62 -5.20 3.12
N THR A 99 9.61 -6.04 3.41
CA THR A 99 10.78 -6.22 2.55
C THR A 99 10.89 -7.63 1.94
N LYS A 100 10.05 -8.55 2.40
CA LYS A 100 10.04 -9.96 1.94
C LYS A 100 8.59 -10.41 1.72
N ASP A 101 8.43 -11.47 0.97
CA ASP A 101 7.12 -12.05 0.72
C ASP A 101 6.39 -12.39 2.01
N VAL A 102 5.08 -12.21 1.97
CA VAL A 102 4.17 -12.50 3.08
C VAL A 102 3.28 -13.65 2.65
N ASN A 103 3.24 -14.70 3.47
CA ASN A 103 2.41 -15.87 3.17
C ASN A 103 0.94 -15.61 3.48
N ASP A 104 0.08 -16.45 2.93
CA ASP A 104 -1.37 -16.33 3.15
C ASP A 104 -1.72 -16.26 4.63
N LYS A 105 -2.68 -15.41 4.97
CA LYS A 105 -3.24 -15.25 6.31
C LYS A 105 -2.28 -14.73 7.37
N GLU A 106 -1.12 -14.22 6.96
CA GLU A 106 -0.20 -13.62 7.92
C GLU A 106 -0.58 -12.16 8.25
N VAL A 107 -0.20 -11.75 9.44
CA VAL A 107 -0.40 -10.38 9.93
C VAL A 107 0.96 -9.79 10.28
N TYR A 108 1.25 -8.65 9.67
CA TYR A 108 2.45 -7.88 10.00
C TYR A 108 2.01 -6.54 10.58
N ALA A 109 2.58 -6.16 11.71
CA ALA A 109 2.27 -4.90 12.36
C ALA A 109 3.49 -4.34 13.09
N GLU A 110 3.55 -3.03 13.17
CA GLU A 110 4.59 -2.32 13.90
C GLU A 110 4.12 -2.01 15.32
N ASN A 111 5.05 -1.98 16.25
CA ASN A 111 4.77 -1.46 17.59
C ASN A 111 4.68 0.08 17.53
N SER A 112 3.92 0.65 18.45
CA SER A 112 3.88 2.10 18.60
C SER A 112 5.27 2.64 18.90
N SER A 113 5.52 3.86 18.45
CA SER A 113 6.80 4.53 18.69
C SER A 113 7.07 4.62 20.19
N LYS A 114 8.34 4.53 20.56
CA LYS A 114 8.77 4.64 21.94
C LYS A 114 9.36 6.03 22.20
N LYS A 115 9.07 6.57 23.37
CA LYS A 115 9.74 7.78 23.83
C LYS A 115 11.20 7.46 24.13
N LEU A 116 12.10 8.24 23.58
CA LEU A 116 13.52 8.13 23.88
C LEU A 116 13.85 8.79 25.23
N PRO A 117 14.89 8.31 25.94
CA PRO A 117 15.30 8.92 27.21
C PRO A 117 15.93 10.30 27.04
N GLN A 118 16.50 10.58 25.86
CA GLN A 118 17.16 11.86 25.59
C GLN A 118 16.13 12.95 25.33
N SER A 119 16.48 14.19 25.71
CA SER A 119 15.71 15.37 25.32
C SER A 119 16.09 15.84 23.91
N SER A 120 15.25 16.67 23.32
CA SER A 120 15.54 17.27 22.01
C SER A 120 16.81 18.13 22.02
N SER A 121 17.12 18.80 23.14
CA SER A 121 18.34 19.59 23.25
C SER A 121 19.60 18.74 23.29
N GLU A 122 19.52 17.51 23.81
CA GLU A 122 20.65 16.58 23.79
C GLU A 122 20.91 16.01 22.40
N ILE A 123 19.85 15.82 21.60
CA ILE A 123 19.93 15.24 20.25
C ILE A 123 20.20 16.35 19.20
N GLY A 124 19.77 17.57 19.46
CA GLY A 124 19.79 18.66 18.49
C GLY A 124 21.14 18.90 17.82
N ASP A 125 22.23 18.67 18.54
CA ASP A 125 23.57 18.81 17.97
C ASP A 125 23.94 17.68 16.98
N MET A 126 23.11 16.64 16.85
CA MET A 126 23.37 15.51 15.99
C MET A 126 22.70 15.64 14.62
N ILE A 127 21.87 16.63 14.45
CA ILE A 127 21.13 16.91 13.21
C ILE A 127 21.39 18.35 12.76
#